data_90cf7e2282729043426ffb09874de4e1
#
_entry.id   90cf7e2282729043426ffb09874de4e1
#
_cell.length_a   1.000
_cell.length_b   1.000
_cell.length_c   1.000
_cell.angle_alpha   90.00
_cell.angle_beta   90.00
_cell.angle_gamma   90.00
#
_symmetry.space_group_name_H-M   'P 1'
#
loop_
_entity.id
_entity.type
_entity.pdbx_description
1 polymer ?
#
loop_
_entity_poly.entity_id
_entity_poly.type
_entity_poly.pdbx_seq_one_letter_code
_entity_poly.pdbx_strand_id
1 'polypeptide(L)'
;MSRGLGDVYKRQGNIGDILRHDNSVGVTDPIYPVYIDSNVMCGRAGILEEETGKWSNVTYMPCTSENNFIPEIPDKRIDIVYLCYPNNPTGTTLTKPELKKWIDYALANDTLILFDAAYEAYIQDADVPHSIYEIKGAKKCAIEFRSFSKTAGFTGVRCGYTVVPKELTAATLEGERIPLNRLWNRRQCTKFNGCLLYTSD
;
A
#
# COMPACT_ATOMS: atom_id res chain seq x y z
N MET A 1 -8.63 5.81 14.70
CA MET A 1 -7.61 6.51 13.88
C MET A 1 -6.24 6.27 14.51
N SER A 2 -5.30 5.71 13.78
CA SER A 2 -3.92 5.62 14.24
C SER A 2 -3.25 6.99 14.05
N ARG A 3 -2.79 7.61 15.13
CA ARG A 3 -2.11 8.90 15.11
C ARG A 3 -0.62 8.68 14.85
N GLY A 4 -0.24 8.48 13.60
CA GLY A 4 1.18 8.45 13.20
C GLY A 4 1.37 9.48 12.10
N LEU A 5 1.92 10.64 12.41
CA LEU A 5 2.23 11.67 11.44
C LEU A 5 3.61 11.39 10.81
N GLY A 6 3.67 11.30 9.51
CA GLY A 6 4.86 11.05 8.70
C GLY A 6 4.43 10.91 7.24
N ASP A 7 5.32 11.08 6.30
CA ASP A 7 4.96 10.95 4.89
C ASP A 7 4.70 9.50 4.46
N VAL A 8 4.00 9.31 3.33
CA VAL A 8 3.61 8.02 2.79
C VAL A 8 4.79 7.04 2.72
N TYR A 9 5.94 7.42 2.19
CA TYR A 9 7.09 6.52 2.08
C TYR A 9 7.66 6.06 3.43
N LYS A 10 7.68 6.94 4.46
CA LYS A 10 8.09 6.54 5.82
C LYS A 10 7.10 5.54 6.43
N ARG A 11 5.82 5.66 6.09
CA ARG A 11 4.77 4.77 6.58
C ARG A 11 4.77 3.44 5.89
N GLN A 12 5.08 3.41 4.60
CA GLN A 12 5.28 2.17 3.85
C GLN A 12 6.47 1.39 4.40
N GLY A 13 7.60 2.05 4.68
CA GLY A 13 8.72 1.43 5.40
C GLY A 13 8.34 0.94 6.79
N ASN A 14 7.50 1.69 7.51
CA ASN A 14 7.03 1.32 8.84
C ASN A 14 6.12 0.08 8.84
N ILE A 15 5.31 -0.12 7.80
CA ILE A 15 4.49 -1.33 7.68
C ILE A 15 5.38 -2.57 7.50
N GLY A 16 6.53 -2.42 6.87
CA GLY A 16 7.53 -3.46 6.75
C GLY A 16 8.00 -4.06 8.08
N ASP A 17 8.00 -3.25 9.15
CA ASP A 17 8.41 -3.69 10.50
C ASP A 17 7.42 -4.68 11.15
N ILE A 18 6.19 -4.76 10.67
CA ILE A 18 5.14 -5.64 11.25
C ILE A 18 4.72 -6.78 10.32
N LEU A 19 5.36 -6.90 9.17
CA LEU A 19 5.14 -7.97 8.20
C LEU A 19 6.34 -8.90 8.14
N ARG A 20 6.11 -10.15 7.76
CA ARG A 20 7.15 -11.18 7.67
C ARG A 20 8.11 -10.91 6.51
N HIS A 21 9.35 -11.38 6.66
CA HIS A 21 10.39 -11.25 5.62
C HIS A 21 10.14 -12.18 4.42
N ASP A 22 9.40 -13.27 4.63
CA ASP A 22 9.08 -14.27 3.60
C ASP A 22 7.77 -13.99 2.85
N ASN A 23 7.08 -12.87 3.15
CA ASN A 23 5.90 -12.49 2.40
C ASN A 23 6.25 -12.17 0.95
N SER A 24 5.48 -12.76 0.01
CA SER A 24 5.53 -12.43 -1.40
C SER A 24 4.92 -11.06 -1.68
N VAL A 25 5.50 -10.34 -2.65
CA VAL A 25 5.12 -8.96 -2.96
C VAL A 25 4.69 -8.84 -4.42
N GLY A 26 3.57 -8.15 -4.66
CA GLY A 26 3.10 -7.77 -5.98
C GLY A 26 3.04 -6.25 -6.14
N VAL A 27 3.46 -5.77 -7.29
CA VAL A 27 3.45 -4.36 -7.67
C VAL A 27 2.94 -4.21 -9.10
N THR A 28 2.28 -3.10 -9.38
CA THR A 28 2.02 -2.70 -10.77
C THR A 28 3.32 -2.26 -11.43
N ASP A 29 3.44 -2.37 -12.75
CA ASP A 29 4.63 -1.99 -13.49
C ASP A 29 4.21 -1.15 -14.73
N PRO A 30 4.52 0.16 -14.77
CA PRO A 30 5.40 0.91 -13.84
C PRO A 30 4.72 1.30 -12.52
N ILE A 31 5.54 1.51 -11.49
CA ILE A 31 5.11 1.93 -10.16
C ILE A 31 6.13 2.87 -9.50
N TYR A 32 5.71 3.55 -8.44
CA TYR A 32 6.60 4.36 -7.61
C TYR A 32 7.71 3.49 -6.98
N PRO A 33 9.00 3.76 -7.27
CA PRO A 33 10.11 2.85 -6.93
C PRO A 33 10.23 2.50 -5.45
N VAL A 34 9.80 3.41 -4.56
CA VAL A 34 9.91 3.22 -3.10
C VAL A 34 9.20 1.97 -2.59
N TYR A 35 8.17 1.46 -3.30
CA TYR A 35 7.51 0.21 -2.90
C TYR A 35 8.44 -0.99 -3.06
N ILE A 36 9.21 -1.01 -4.14
CA ILE A 36 10.23 -2.05 -4.36
C ILE A 36 11.38 -1.85 -3.37
N ASP A 37 11.95 -0.65 -3.29
CA ASP A 37 13.09 -0.35 -2.42
C ASP A 37 12.82 -0.67 -0.95
N SER A 38 11.62 -0.35 -0.45
CA SER A 38 11.24 -0.66 0.93
C SER A 38 11.19 -2.17 1.19
N ASN A 39 10.79 -2.98 0.20
CA ASN A 39 10.79 -4.43 0.32
C ASN A 39 12.18 -5.04 0.15
N VAL A 40 13.05 -4.45 -0.67
CA VAL A 40 14.49 -4.78 -0.74
C VAL A 40 15.14 -4.58 0.63
N MET A 41 14.96 -3.40 1.23
CA MET A 41 15.49 -3.08 2.57
C MET A 41 14.95 -4.01 3.66
N CYS A 42 13.73 -4.53 3.51
CA CYS A 42 13.13 -5.48 4.43
C CYS A 42 13.47 -6.96 4.09
N GLY A 43 14.30 -7.22 3.08
CA GLY A 43 14.73 -8.57 2.71
C GLY A 43 13.67 -9.42 2.00
N ARG A 44 12.57 -8.83 1.48
CA ARG A 44 11.48 -9.55 0.80
C ARG A 44 11.69 -9.72 -0.70
N ALA A 45 12.53 -8.88 -1.30
CA ALA A 45 12.61 -8.78 -2.76
C ALA A 45 13.35 -9.95 -3.44
N GLY A 46 14.12 -10.74 -2.69
CA GLY A 46 14.96 -11.80 -3.25
C GLY A 46 16.25 -11.28 -3.88
N ILE A 47 16.61 -11.81 -5.03
CA ILE A 47 17.85 -11.49 -5.74
C ILE A 47 17.52 -10.61 -6.95
N LEU A 48 18.34 -9.60 -7.21
CA LEU A 48 18.23 -8.78 -8.41
C LEU A 48 18.71 -9.58 -9.63
N GLU A 49 17.87 -9.72 -10.62
CA GLU A 49 18.18 -10.31 -11.91
C GLU A 49 18.77 -9.22 -12.82
N GLU A 50 20.07 -9.26 -13.08
CA GLU A 50 20.77 -8.22 -13.83
C GLU A 50 20.25 -8.02 -15.25
N GLU A 51 19.81 -9.11 -15.92
CA GLU A 51 19.30 -9.07 -17.29
C GLU A 51 17.96 -8.32 -17.41
N THR A 52 17.09 -8.47 -16.44
CA THR A 52 15.73 -7.88 -16.45
C THR A 52 15.61 -6.61 -15.62
N GLY A 53 16.56 -6.39 -14.69
CA GLY A 53 16.49 -5.35 -13.67
C GLY A 53 15.38 -5.59 -12.65
N LYS A 54 14.83 -6.80 -12.56
CA LYS A 54 13.72 -7.17 -11.68
C LYS A 54 14.19 -8.02 -10.51
N TRP A 55 13.43 -7.94 -9.40
CA TRP A 55 13.71 -8.73 -8.20
C TRP A 55 12.92 -10.05 -8.23
N SER A 56 13.59 -11.16 -7.95
CA SER A 56 13.07 -12.51 -8.14
C SER A 56 11.82 -12.84 -7.31
N ASN A 57 11.65 -12.24 -6.12
CA ASN A 57 10.49 -12.45 -5.24
C ASN A 57 9.40 -11.39 -5.40
N VAL A 58 9.56 -10.46 -6.35
CA VAL A 58 8.56 -9.44 -6.65
C VAL A 58 7.77 -9.86 -7.90
N THR A 59 6.47 -9.88 -7.79
CA THR A 59 5.57 -10.09 -8.93
C THR A 59 5.24 -8.74 -9.55
N TYR A 60 5.68 -8.53 -10.77
CA TYR A 60 5.40 -7.32 -11.54
C TYR A 60 4.15 -7.55 -12.38
N MET A 61 3.15 -6.68 -12.23
CA MET A 61 1.89 -6.72 -12.98
C MET A 61 1.89 -5.60 -14.02
N PRO A 62 2.07 -5.94 -15.31
CA PRO A 62 2.20 -4.93 -16.36
C PRO A 62 0.97 -4.02 -16.46
N CYS A 63 1.21 -2.71 -16.57
CA CYS A 63 0.21 -1.69 -16.85
C CYS A 63 0.67 -0.91 -18.09
N THR A 64 0.21 -1.34 -19.25
CA THR A 64 0.61 -0.84 -20.57
C THR A 64 -0.59 -0.30 -21.33
N SER A 65 -0.34 0.37 -22.45
CA SER A 65 -1.42 0.81 -23.36
C SER A 65 -2.25 -0.35 -23.91
N GLU A 66 -1.67 -1.55 -24.01
CA GLU A 66 -2.35 -2.74 -24.55
C GLU A 66 -3.44 -3.26 -23.59
N ASN A 67 -3.26 -3.09 -22.28
CA ASN A 67 -4.25 -3.47 -21.27
C ASN A 67 -4.95 -2.26 -20.63
N ASN A 68 -4.92 -1.10 -21.29
CA ASN A 68 -5.48 0.15 -20.79
C ASN A 68 -4.95 0.56 -19.41
N PHE A 69 -3.73 0.19 -19.09
CA PHE A 69 -3.08 0.39 -17.79
C PHE A 69 -3.82 -0.26 -16.61
N ILE A 70 -4.65 -1.28 -16.87
CA ILE A 70 -5.37 -2.04 -15.85
C ILE A 70 -4.59 -3.33 -15.59
N PRO A 71 -4.02 -3.50 -14.39
CA PRO A 71 -3.25 -4.71 -14.06
C PRO A 71 -4.17 -5.92 -13.96
N GLU A 72 -3.74 -7.04 -14.54
CA GLU A 72 -4.43 -8.31 -14.40
C GLU A 72 -4.30 -8.86 -12.98
N ILE A 73 -5.36 -9.53 -12.53
CA ILE A 73 -5.35 -10.23 -11.25
C ILE A 73 -4.44 -11.46 -11.38
N PRO A 74 -3.44 -11.63 -10.50
CA PRO A 74 -2.54 -12.78 -10.56
C PRO A 74 -3.25 -14.11 -10.31
N ASP A 75 -2.88 -15.15 -11.05
CA ASP A 75 -3.39 -16.51 -10.84
C ASP A 75 -2.84 -17.15 -9.56
N LYS A 76 -1.71 -16.68 -9.07
CA LYS A 76 -1.06 -17.16 -7.85
C LYS A 76 -1.39 -16.27 -6.66
N ARG A 77 -1.34 -16.84 -5.46
CA ARG A 77 -1.42 -16.08 -4.22
C ARG A 77 -0.19 -15.15 -4.06
N ILE A 78 -0.47 -13.91 -3.69
CA ILE A 78 0.53 -12.91 -3.28
C ILE A 78 0.13 -12.40 -1.90
N ASP A 79 1.07 -12.33 -0.95
CA ASP A 79 0.76 -11.93 0.42
C ASP A 79 0.52 -10.42 0.56
N ILE A 80 1.29 -9.60 -0.19
CA ILE A 80 1.23 -8.14 -0.13
C ILE A 80 1.12 -7.59 -1.54
N VAL A 81 0.11 -6.79 -1.83
CA VAL A 81 -0.06 -6.10 -3.12
C VAL A 81 -0.08 -4.60 -2.90
N TYR A 82 0.78 -3.88 -3.63
CA TYR A 82 0.77 -2.42 -3.67
C TYR A 82 -0.08 -1.94 -4.83
N LEU A 83 -1.06 -1.09 -4.54
CA LEU A 83 -1.89 -0.40 -5.51
C LEU A 83 -1.82 1.10 -5.24
N CYS A 84 -1.38 1.87 -6.22
CA CYS A 84 -1.31 3.33 -6.15
C CYS A 84 -2.28 3.93 -7.17
N TYR A 85 -3.35 4.57 -6.70
CA TYR A 85 -4.33 5.17 -7.59
C TYR A 85 -4.88 6.50 -7.04
N PRO A 86 -4.84 7.57 -7.85
CA PRO A 86 -4.19 7.67 -9.18
C PRO A 86 -2.73 7.25 -9.14
N ASN A 87 -2.28 6.52 -10.19
CA ASN A 87 -0.96 5.90 -10.20
C ASN A 87 0.17 6.93 -10.42
N ASN A 88 1.27 6.72 -9.74
CA ASN A 88 2.56 7.32 -10.05
C ASN A 88 3.46 6.24 -10.67
N PRO A 89 3.87 6.34 -11.98
CA PRO A 89 3.97 7.57 -12.77
C PRO A 89 2.88 7.80 -13.83
N THR A 90 1.96 6.86 -14.07
CA THR A 90 1.09 6.88 -15.26
C THR A 90 -0.09 7.86 -15.17
N GLY A 91 -0.49 8.26 -13.96
CA GLY A 91 -1.68 9.06 -13.71
C GLY A 91 -3.00 8.32 -13.90
N THR A 92 -2.97 7.03 -14.21
CA THR A 92 -4.16 6.20 -14.43
C THR A 92 -4.88 5.88 -13.14
N THR A 93 -6.15 5.50 -13.25
CA THR A 93 -7.04 5.19 -12.14
C THR A 93 -7.71 3.83 -12.35
N LEU A 94 -8.30 3.28 -11.30
CA LEU A 94 -9.22 2.14 -11.37
C LEU A 94 -10.63 2.59 -11.00
N THR A 95 -11.61 2.10 -11.74
CA THR A 95 -13.03 2.25 -11.42
C THR A 95 -13.41 1.39 -10.21
N LYS A 96 -14.59 1.65 -9.62
CA LYS A 96 -15.11 0.83 -8.51
C LYS A 96 -15.22 -0.65 -8.85
N PRO A 97 -15.73 -1.07 -10.04
CA PRO A 97 -15.75 -2.49 -10.43
C PRO A 97 -14.36 -3.12 -10.57
N GLU A 98 -13.38 -2.39 -11.09
CA GLU A 98 -12.01 -2.88 -11.24
C GLU A 98 -11.34 -3.07 -9.87
N LEU A 99 -11.47 -2.07 -8.99
CA LEU A 99 -10.94 -2.17 -7.64
C LEU A 99 -11.64 -3.26 -6.83
N LYS A 100 -12.92 -3.53 -7.11
CA LYS A 100 -13.66 -4.64 -6.48
C LYS A 100 -13.04 -6.01 -6.78
N LYS A 101 -12.53 -6.23 -7.99
CA LYS A 101 -11.82 -7.48 -8.34
C LYS A 101 -10.60 -7.70 -7.44
N TRP A 102 -9.85 -6.64 -7.14
CA TRP A 102 -8.71 -6.69 -6.22
C TRP A 102 -9.13 -7.00 -4.79
N ILE A 103 -10.23 -6.43 -4.32
CA ILE A 103 -10.77 -6.75 -3.00
C ILE A 103 -11.22 -8.21 -2.92
N ASP A 104 -11.89 -8.72 -3.96
CA ASP A 104 -12.32 -10.12 -4.00
C ASP A 104 -11.13 -11.08 -4.02
N TYR A 105 -10.13 -10.80 -4.84
CA TYR A 105 -8.87 -11.53 -4.86
C TYR A 105 -8.20 -11.54 -3.47
N ALA A 106 -8.10 -10.37 -2.84
CA ALA A 106 -7.45 -10.24 -1.54
C ALA A 106 -8.18 -11.02 -0.44
N LEU A 107 -9.50 -11.00 -0.44
CA LEU A 107 -10.30 -11.76 0.53
C LEU A 107 -10.21 -13.27 0.30
N ALA A 108 -10.14 -13.72 -0.96
CA ALA A 108 -10.03 -15.13 -1.30
C ALA A 108 -8.64 -15.72 -0.98
N ASN A 109 -7.59 -14.91 -1.05
CA ASN A 109 -6.19 -15.34 -0.91
C ASN A 109 -5.52 -14.93 0.41
N ASP A 110 -6.25 -14.29 1.32
CA ASP A 110 -5.68 -13.68 2.55
C ASP A 110 -4.52 -12.70 2.22
N THR A 111 -4.70 -11.92 1.15
CA THR A 111 -3.74 -10.91 0.67
C THR A 111 -3.96 -9.58 1.37
N LEU A 112 -2.89 -8.91 1.75
CA LEU A 112 -2.93 -7.54 2.24
C LEU A 112 -2.73 -6.55 1.10
N ILE A 113 -3.72 -5.70 0.85
CA ILE A 113 -3.59 -4.57 -0.08
C ILE A 113 -3.03 -3.35 0.67
N LEU A 114 -1.94 -2.80 0.16
CA LEU A 114 -1.38 -1.52 0.57
C LEU A 114 -1.77 -0.48 -0.49
N PHE A 115 -2.83 0.27 -0.19
CA PHE A 115 -3.43 1.22 -1.13
C PHE A 115 -2.90 2.63 -0.89
N ASP A 116 -2.20 3.17 -1.87
CA ASP A 116 -1.67 4.53 -1.83
C ASP A 116 -2.60 5.50 -2.57
N ALA A 117 -3.26 6.37 -1.81
CA ALA A 117 -4.19 7.38 -2.28
C ALA A 117 -3.59 8.80 -2.18
N ALA A 118 -2.28 8.95 -2.39
CA ALA A 118 -1.60 10.26 -2.26
C ALA A 118 -2.12 11.30 -3.25
N TYR A 119 -2.67 10.88 -4.38
CA TYR A 119 -3.17 11.75 -5.45
C TYR A 119 -4.71 11.81 -5.53
N GLU A 120 -5.43 11.28 -4.55
CA GLU A 120 -6.90 11.16 -4.56
C GLU A 120 -7.62 12.50 -4.78
N ALA A 121 -7.04 13.61 -4.33
CA ALA A 121 -7.63 14.94 -4.49
C ALA A 121 -7.69 15.42 -5.94
N TYR A 122 -6.99 14.75 -6.85
CA TYR A 122 -7.01 15.07 -8.29
C TYR A 122 -8.04 14.26 -9.08
N ILE A 123 -8.74 13.33 -8.44
CA ILE A 123 -9.83 12.56 -9.05
C ILE A 123 -11.00 13.51 -9.33
N GLN A 124 -11.46 13.52 -10.58
CA GLN A 124 -12.60 14.31 -11.05
C GLN A 124 -13.76 13.44 -11.55
N ASP A 125 -13.50 12.17 -11.81
CA ASP A 125 -14.47 11.21 -12.31
C ASP A 125 -15.24 10.58 -11.13
N ALA A 126 -16.57 10.62 -11.18
CA ALA A 126 -17.45 10.09 -10.15
C ALA A 126 -17.40 8.54 -10.02
N ASP A 127 -16.98 7.84 -11.07
CA ASP A 127 -16.85 6.38 -11.07
C ASP A 127 -15.54 5.89 -10.45
N VAL A 128 -14.58 6.80 -10.25
CA VAL A 128 -13.30 6.53 -9.61
C VAL A 128 -13.41 6.78 -8.11
N PRO A 129 -13.12 5.78 -7.26
CA PRO A 129 -13.23 5.96 -5.82
C PRO A 129 -12.09 6.83 -5.26
N HIS A 130 -12.42 7.73 -4.33
CA HIS A 130 -11.43 8.51 -3.57
C HIS A 130 -10.81 7.72 -2.44
N SER A 131 -11.41 6.60 -2.06
CA SER A 131 -10.92 5.71 -1.00
C SER A 131 -11.20 4.27 -1.37
N ILE A 132 -10.24 3.38 -1.07
CA ILE A 132 -10.46 1.93 -1.21
C ILE A 132 -11.64 1.46 -0.35
N TYR A 133 -11.95 2.17 0.74
CA TYR A 133 -13.04 1.81 1.64
C TYR A 133 -14.45 2.12 1.12
N GLU A 134 -14.56 2.75 -0.05
CA GLU A 134 -15.83 2.81 -0.78
C GLU A 134 -16.22 1.44 -1.34
N ILE A 135 -15.25 0.52 -1.44
CA ILE A 135 -15.47 -0.84 -1.94
C ILE A 135 -15.80 -1.77 -0.77
N LYS A 136 -16.95 -2.43 -0.86
CA LYS A 136 -17.39 -3.40 0.16
C LYS A 136 -16.36 -4.52 0.34
N GLY A 137 -15.94 -4.75 1.58
CA GLY A 137 -14.95 -5.77 1.96
C GLY A 137 -13.55 -5.21 2.19
N ALA A 138 -13.20 -4.04 1.66
CA ALA A 138 -11.86 -3.48 1.75
C ALA A 138 -11.31 -3.33 3.18
N LYS A 139 -12.17 -3.05 4.16
CA LYS A 139 -11.78 -2.94 5.58
C LYS A 139 -11.19 -4.24 6.16
N LYS A 140 -11.41 -5.37 5.52
CA LYS A 140 -10.90 -6.68 5.96
C LYS A 140 -9.57 -7.07 5.32
N CYS A 141 -9.15 -6.37 4.25
CA CYS A 141 -7.97 -6.76 3.48
C CYS A 141 -7.07 -5.59 3.06
N ALA A 142 -7.39 -4.33 3.40
CA ALA A 142 -6.62 -3.18 2.93
C ALA A 142 -6.22 -2.21 4.03
N ILE A 143 -5.00 -1.64 3.86
CA ILE A 143 -4.50 -0.46 4.54
C ILE A 143 -4.43 0.67 3.53
N GLU A 144 -4.90 1.87 3.90
CA GLU A 144 -4.85 3.04 3.03
C GLU A 144 -3.85 4.09 3.54
N PHE A 145 -3.02 4.59 2.62
CA PHE A 145 -2.08 5.68 2.88
C PHE A 145 -2.60 6.98 2.27
N ARG A 146 -2.53 8.06 3.05
CA ARG A 146 -2.90 9.42 2.64
C ARG A 146 -1.75 10.38 2.87
N SER A 147 -1.58 11.34 1.95
CA SER A 147 -0.52 12.33 2.02
C SER A 147 -1.07 13.74 1.81
N PHE A 148 -0.64 14.68 2.62
CA PHE A 148 -0.89 16.11 2.39
C PHE A 148 0.16 16.76 1.48
N SER A 149 1.18 16.00 1.05
CA SER A 149 2.22 16.50 0.15
C SER A 149 1.67 17.05 -1.15
N LYS A 150 0.60 16.43 -1.69
CA LYS A 150 -0.04 16.83 -2.94
C LYS A 150 -1.28 17.70 -2.69
N THR A 151 -2.20 17.22 -1.88
CA THR A 151 -3.49 17.87 -1.61
C THR A 151 -3.34 19.26 -1.01
N ALA A 152 -2.40 19.45 -0.07
CA ALA A 152 -2.17 20.72 0.61
C ALA A 152 -0.86 21.44 0.21
N GLY A 153 -0.11 20.90 -0.75
CA GLY A 153 1.20 21.42 -1.12
C GLY A 153 2.27 21.24 -0.02
N PHE A 154 2.06 20.31 0.92
CA PHE A 154 2.91 20.13 2.12
C PHE A 154 4.07 19.15 1.90
N THR A 155 4.64 19.12 0.71
CA THR A 155 5.74 18.19 0.38
C THR A 155 6.92 18.31 1.36
N GLY A 156 7.30 19.50 1.75
CA GLY A 156 8.39 19.76 2.71
C GLY A 156 8.01 19.50 4.17
N VAL A 157 6.73 19.61 4.53
CA VAL A 157 6.21 19.41 5.90
C VAL A 157 6.20 17.94 6.31
N ARG A 158 6.17 17.01 5.36
CA ARG A 158 6.19 15.55 5.57
C ARG A 158 4.98 15.06 6.39
N CYS A 159 3.79 15.53 6.06
CA CYS A 159 2.55 15.20 6.76
C CYS A 159 1.66 14.26 5.92
N GLY A 160 1.05 13.31 6.58
CA GLY A 160 0.10 12.38 6.02
C GLY A 160 -0.47 11.45 7.10
N TYR A 161 -1.33 10.47 6.75
CA TYR A 161 -1.87 9.52 7.71
C TYR A 161 -2.09 8.13 7.07
N THR A 162 -2.19 7.13 7.93
CA THR A 162 -2.47 5.74 7.54
C THR A 162 -3.76 5.28 8.21
N VAL A 163 -4.63 4.68 7.45
CA VAL A 163 -5.87 4.06 7.95
C VAL A 163 -5.67 2.55 8.02
N VAL A 164 -5.70 2.01 9.24
CA VAL A 164 -5.66 0.57 9.49
C VAL A 164 -6.97 0.18 10.17
N PRO A 165 -7.90 -0.47 9.46
CA PRO A 165 -9.20 -0.83 10.02
C PRO A 165 -9.09 -1.80 11.20
N LYS A 166 -10.06 -1.74 12.13
CA LYS A 166 -10.12 -2.68 13.25
C LYS A 166 -10.48 -4.11 12.80
N GLU A 167 -11.20 -4.21 11.71
CA GLU A 167 -11.65 -5.46 11.10
C GLU A 167 -10.52 -6.21 10.37
N LEU A 168 -9.42 -5.52 10.06
CA LEU A 168 -8.26 -6.10 9.39
C LEU A 168 -7.46 -6.94 10.38
N THR A 169 -7.33 -8.23 10.08
CA THR A 169 -6.55 -9.17 10.88
C THR A 169 -5.46 -9.82 10.04
N ALA A 170 -4.38 -10.26 10.70
CA ALA A 170 -3.33 -11.06 10.08
C ALA A 170 -3.03 -12.28 10.95
N ALA A 171 -2.57 -13.37 10.32
CA ALA A 171 -2.16 -14.58 11.03
C ALA A 171 -0.78 -14.41 11.66
N THR A 172 -0.61 -14.87 12.89
CA THR A 172 0.71 -15.04 13.54
C THR A 172 1.40 -16.29 12.99
N LEU A 173 2.62 -16.54 13.44
CA LEU A 173 3.37 -17.78 13.11
C LEU A 173 2.66 -19.03 13.63
N GLU A 174 1.95 -18.91 14.73
CA GLU A 174 1.17 -19.99 15.35
C GLU A 174 -0.22 -20.15 14.73
N GLY A 175 -0.56 -19.32 13.72
CA GLY A 175 -1.84 -19.36 13.02
C GLY A 175 -2.98 -18.60 13.71
N GLU A 176 -2.73 -17.97 14.86
CA GLU A 176 -3.72 -17.11 15.52
C GLU A 176 -3.95 -15.84 14.70
N ARG A 177 -5.19 -15.40 14.57
CA ARG A 177 -5.49 -14.13 13.90
C ARG A 177 -5.59 -12.98 14.90
N ILE A 178 -4.78 -11.95 14.66
CA ILE A 178 -4.72 -10.76 15.50
C ILE A 178 -5.10 -9.50 14.71
N PRO A 179 -5.75 -8.51 15.34
CA PRO A 179 -6.05 -7.23 14.69
C PRO A 179 -4.78 -6.46 14.33
N LEU A 180 -4.58 -6.18 13.04
CA LEU A 180 -3.37 -5.54 12.54
C LEU A 180 -3.19 -4.12 13.07
N ASN A 181 -4.30 -3.41 13.35
CA ASN A 181 -4.26 -2.07 13.92
C ASN A 181 -3.63 -2.03 15.32
N ARG A 182 -3.68 -3.12 16.09
CA ARG A 182 -3.01 -3.21 17.42
C ARG A 182 -1.50 -3.22 17.26
N LEU A 183 -0.99 -4.03 16.30
CA LEU A 183 0.45 -4.05 15.97
C LEU A 183 0.91 -2.71 15.42
N TRP A 184 0.13 -2.13 14.50
CA TRP A 184 0.41 -0.82 13.94
C TRP A 184 0.50 0.27 15.02
N ASN A 185 -0.46 0.35 15.93
CA ASN A 185 -0.43 1.30 17.03
C ASN A 185 0.79 1.11 17.92
N ARG A 186 1.12 -0.13 18.30
CA ARG A 186 2.30 -0.43 19.11
C ARG A 186 3.58 0.00 18.41
N ARG A 187 3.72 -0.30 17.12
CA ARG A 187 4.87 0.12 16.32
C ARG A 187 4.99 1.65 16.30
N GLN A 188 3.90 2.38 16.09
CA GLN A 188 3.90 3.85 16.05
C GLN A 188 4.23 4.49 17.40
N CYS A 189 3.86 3.86 18.50
CA CYS A 189 4.23 4.33 19.85
C CYS A 189 5.70 4.01 20.22
N THR A 190 6.28 2.98 19.60
CA THR A 190 7.64 2.52 19.94
C THR A 190 8.73 3.25 19.16
N LYS A 191 8.48 3.57 17.89
CA LYS A 191 9.41 4.29 17.03
C LYS A 191 8.87 5.70 16.74
N PHE A 192 9.61 6.70 17.13
CA PHE A 192 9.29 8.10 16.82
C PHE A 192 9.38 8.34 15.31
N ASN A 193 8.34 8.89 14.73
CA ASN A 193 8.26 9.13 13.28
C ASN A 193 8.58 10.58 12.90
N GLY A 194 8.82 11.45 13.87
CA GLY A 194 9.01 12.88 13.69
C GLY A 194 7.72 13.58 13.23
N CYS A 195 7.36 14.68 13.83
CA CYS A 195 6.33 15.58 13.33
C CYS A 195 6.78 17.02 13.63
N LEU A 196 6.91 17.82 12.59
CA LEU A 196 7.28 19.24 12.73
C LEU A 196 6.24 20.04 13.53
N LEU A 197 4.98 19.56 13.58
CA LEU A 197 3.92 20.21 14.34
C LEU A 197 4.05 20.02 15.85
N TYR A 198 4.88 19.09 16.32
CA TYR A 198 5.17 18.89 17.74
C TYR A 198 6.43 19.61 18.23
N THR A 199 7.18 20.21 17.31
CA THR A 199 8.44 20.89 17.61
C THR A 199 8.37 22.40 17.44
N SER A 200 7.20 22.93 17.11
CA SER A 200 6.93 24.38 17.03
C SER A 200 6.14 24.83 18.27
N ASP A 201 6.80 24.92 19.41
CA ASP A 201 6.39 25.78 20.52
C ASP A 201 6.98 27.17 20.34
#